data_daf9b7e893352c5108d637ec18caa695
#
_entry.id   daf9b7e893352c5108d637ec18caa695
#
_cell.length_a   1.000
_cell.length_b   1.000
_cell.length_c   1.000
_cell.angle_alpha   90.00
_cell.angle_beta   90.00
_cell.angle_gamma   90.00
#
_symmetry.space_group_name_H-M   'P 1'
#
loop_
_entity.id
_entity.type
_entity.pdbx_description
1 polymer ?
#
loop_
_entity_poly.entity_id
_entity_poly.type
_entity_poly.pdbx_seq_one_letter_code
_entity_poly.pdbx_strand_id
1 'polypeptide(L)'
;MAWVVLSLVFTLWPMLDLSVSAWFYRAAGRPGWHGFAADQFAAVAVIHEAVPWFGRSASLLGLLLAVFWRLRPGPVNLRWWRRSLMLSLLMVLGTGVVVNAILKENWGRPRPVDVQTFGGAGTFEPALHPSNQCDSNCSFVSGHAATGFTLLAVGLLGAPATRRRWLLWGLAAGLATGALRIAQGGHFLSDVLFSGLVIWLCGAALRAGYLYLRARRHRRLRLPQSEEG
;
A
#
# COMPACT_ATOMS: atom_id res chain seq x y z
N MET A 1 5.25 -15.78 -8.34
CA MET A 1 6.17 -15.28 -9.39
C MET A 1 6.56 -13.82 -9.19
N ALA A 2 5.62 -12.84 -9.10
CA ALA A 2 6.00 -11.40 -8.98
C ALA A 2 6.93 -11.08 -7.79
N TRP A 3 6.71 -11.67 -6.63
CA TRP A 3 7.60 -11.51 -5.47
C TRP A 3 9.04 -11.95 -5.79
N VAL A 4 9.20 -13.14 -6.33
CA VAL A 4 10.52 -13.69 -6.68
C VAL A 4 11.23 -12.79 -7.69
N VAL A 5 10.51 -12.35 -8.72
CA VAL A 5 11.08 -11.46 -9.75
C VAL A 5 11.53 -10.13 -9.14
N LEU A 6 10.69 -9.45 -8.35
CA LEU A 6 11.08 -8.20 -7.70
C LEU A 6 12.25 -8.38 -6.73
N SER A 7 12.22 -9.44 -5.92
CA SER A 7 13.33 -9.75 -5.00
C SER A 7 14.63 -9.97 -5.76
N LEU A 8 14.62 -10.77 -6.82
CA LEU A 8 15.81 -11.01 -7.66
C LEU A 8 16.29 -9.70 -8.31
N VAL A 9 15.40 -8.91 -8.89
CA VAL A 9 15.79 -7.64 -9.52
C VAL A 9 16.50 -6.72 -8.53
N PHE A 10 15.91 -6.46 -7.37
CA PHE A 10 16.50 -5.52 -6.41
C PHE A 10 17.64 -6.10 -5.55
N THR A 11 17.81 -7.42 -5.56
CA THR A 11 19.00 -8.06 -5.00
C THR A 11 20.18 -8.02 -5.98
N LEU A 12 19.94 -8.28 -7.26
CA LEU A 12 20.99 -8.31 -8.28
C LEU A 12 21.38 -6.90 -8.75
N TRP A 13 20.44 -5.97 -8.78
CA TRP A 13 20.62 -4.57 -9.20
C TRP A 13 20.12 -3.56 -8.19
N PRO A 14 20.66 -3.52 -6.95
CA PRO A 14 20.20 -2.58 -5.91
C PRO A 14 20.40 -1.12 -6.31
N MET A 15 21.36 -0.85 -7.18
CA MET A 15 21.67 0.50 -7.70
C MET A 15 20.54 1.12 -8.53
N LEU A 16 19.54 0.33 -8.96
CA LEU A 16 18.34 0.87 -9.62
C LEU A 16 17.63 1.89 -8.75
N ASP A 17 17.57 1.67 -7.44
CA ASP A 17 16.97 2.60 -6.49
C ASP A 17 17.66 3.96 -6.49
N LEU A 18 18.98 3.96 -6.42
CA LEU A 18 19.77 5.19 -6.48
C LEU A 18 19.67 5.86 -7.86
N SER A 19 19.74 5.09 -8.95
CA SER A 19 19.66 5.60 -10.30
C SER A 19 18.35 6.32 -10.58
N VAL A 20 17.20 5.72 -10.16
CA VAL A 20 15.88 6.33 -10.33
C VAL A 20 15.72 7.55 -9.43
N SER A 21 16.21 7.52 -8.19
CA SER A 21 16.16 8.68 -7.29
C SER A 21 17.02 9.84 -7.82
N ALA A 22 18.16 9.54 -8.43
CA ALA A 22 19.05 10.54 -9.03
C ALA A 22 18.41 11.35 -10.16
N TRP A 23 17.41 10.82 -10.88
CA TRP A 23 16.69 11.58 -11.91
C TRP A 23 15.95 12.79 -11.35
N PHE A 24 15.54 12.73 -10.08
CA PHE A 24 14.80 13.78 -9.38
C PHE A 24 15.66 14.64 -8.47
N TYR A 25 16.94 14.25 -8.28
CA TYR A 25 17.87 14.98 -7.43
C TYR A 25 18.63 16.04 -8.23
N ARG A 26 18.78 17.24 -7.64
CA ARG A 26 19.67 18.30 -8.10
C ARG A 26 20.53 18.72 -6.94
N ALA A 27 21.83 18.72 -7.11
CA ALA A 27 22.74 19.18 -6.06
C ALA A 27 22.31 20.56 -5.55
N ALA A 28 22.18 20.70 -4.25
CA ALA A 28 21.54 21.84 -3.63
C ALA A 28 22.33 23.13 -3.87
N GLY A 29 21.68 24.14 -4.42
CA GLY A 29 22.19 25.49 -4.49
C GLY A 29 21.58 26.45 -3.46
N ARG A 30 20.65 25.98 -2.60
CA ARG A 30 19.93 26.84 -1.65
C ARG A 30 19.96 26.27 -0.21
N PRO A 31 20.21 27.11 0.82
CA PRO A 31 20.12 26.67 2.21
C PRO A 31 18.74 26.07 2.53
N GLY A 32 18.72 24.93 3.23
CA GLY A 32 17.49 24.27 3.66
C GLY A 32 16.77 23.42 2.59
N TRP A 33 17.32 23.32 1.38
CA TRP A 33 16.76 22.46 0.33
C TRP A 33 17.50 21.12 0.25
N HIS A 34 16.73 20.02 0.31
CA HIS A 34 17.26 18.65 0.26
C HIS A 34 17.62 18.15 -1.15
N GLY A 35 17.58 18.99 -2.18
CA GLY A 35 17.98 18.65 -3.54
C GLY A 35 16.94 17.91 -4.39
N PHE A 36 15.85 17.40 -3.83
CA PHE A 36 14.79 16.74 -4.59
C PHE A 36 13.79 17.75 -5.18
N ALA A 37 13.65 17.72 -6.53
CA ALA A 37 12.95 18.77 -7.27
C ALA A 37 11.47 18.93 -6.89
N ALA A 38 10.77 17.84 -6.56
CA ALA A 38 9.36 17.87 -6.25
C ALA A 38 9.05 18.51 -4.89
N ASP A 39 9.98 18.51 -3.96
CA ASP A 39 9.79 19.04 -2.60
C ASP A 39 9.62 20.58 -2.55
N GLN A 40 9.98 21.27 -3.64
CA GLN A 40 9.82 22.73 -3.77
C GLN A 40 8.40 23.18 -4.13
N PHE A 41 7.55 22.25 -4.58
CA PHE A 41 6.21 22.61 -5.05
C PHE A 41 5.20 22.49 -3.91
N ALA A 42 4.54 23.58 -3.54
CA ALA A 42 3.49 23.60 -2.52
C ALA A 42 2.37 22.59 -2.82
N ALA A 43 2.00 22.40 -4.09
CA ALA A 43 1.01 21.40 -4.49
C ALA A 43 1.42 19.97 -4.11
N VAL A 44 2.72 19.65 -4.18
CA VAL A 44 3.25 18.34 -3.79
C VAL A 44 3.19 18.16 -2.28
N ALA A 45 3.51 19.19 -1.50
CA ALA A 45 3.35 19.17 -0.05
C ALA A 45 1.88 18.95 0.36
N VAL A 46 0.93 19.64 -0.29
CA VAL A 46 -0.51 19.43 -0.05
C VAL A 46 -0.94 17.98 -0.36
N ILE A 47 -0.50 17.42 -1.49
CA ILE A 47 -0.81 16.02 -1.84
C ILE A 47 -0.18 15.06 -0.83
N HIS A 48 1.05 15.33 -0.38
CA HIS A 48 1.72 14.52 0.64
C HIS A 48 0.88 14.43 1.92
N GLU A 49 0.42 15.55 2.44
CA GLU A 49 -0.41 15.58 3.64
C GLU A 49 -1.81 15.00 3.40
N ALA A 50 -2.39 15.22 2.22
CA ALA A 50 -3.74 14.78 1.90
C ALA A 50 -3.88 13.24 1.81
N VAL A 51 -2.86 12.53 1.31
CA VAL A 51 -2.94 11.06 1.10
C VAL A 51 -3.17 10.28 2.39
N PRO A 52 -2.47 10.51 3.51
CA PRO A 52 -2.75 9.84 4.78
C PRO A 52 -4.15 10.17 5.33
N TRP A 53 -4.59 11.43 5.21
CA TRP A 53 -5.94 11.83 5.60
C TRP A 53 -7.01 11.15 4.75
N PHE A 54 -6.80 11.09 3.44
CA PHE A 54 -7.67 10.34 2.54
C PHE A 54 -7.75 8.86 2.93
N GLY A 55 -6.62 8.22 3.23
CA GLY A 55 -6.59 6.83 3.67
C GLY A 55 -7.41 6.58 4.94
N ARG A 56 -7.23 7.43 5.96
CA ARG A 56 -7.99 7.35 7.24
C ARG A 56 -9.48 7.58 7.00
N SER A 57 -9.83 8.64 6.27
CA SER A 57 -11.22 8.99 5.97
C SER A 57 -11.91 7.93 5.11
N ALA A 58 -11.24 7.41 4.08
CA ALA A 58 -11.78 6.32 3.25
C ALA A 58 -11.99 5.03 4.04
N SER A 59 -11.10 4.73 5.01
CA SER A 59 -11.26 3.59 5.91
C SER A 59 -12.50 3.73 6.80
N LEU A 60 -12.66 4.87 7.46
CA LEU A 60 -13.80 5.17 8.33
C LEU A 60 -15.11 5.19 7.53
N LEU A 61 -15.15 5.95 6.44
CA LEU A 61 -16.32 6.03 5.56
C LEU A 61 -16.69 4.66 5.00
N GLY A 62 -15.72 3.88 4.55
CA GLY A 62 -15.95 2.52 4.08
C GLY A 62 -16.55 1.61 5.15
N LEU A 63 -16.12 1.73 6.41
CA LEU A 63 -16.71 1.00 7.53
C LEU A 63 -18.15 1.44 7.79
N LEU A 64 -18.41 2.75 7.87
CA LEU A 64 -19.76 3.30 8.04
C LEU A 64 -20.70 2.86 6.92
N LEU A 65 -20.23 2.91 5.66
CA LEU A 65 -20.97 2.41 4.51
C LEU A 65 -21.21 0.90 4.57
N ALA A 66 -20.23 0.13 5.06
CA ALA A 66 -20.41 -1.30 5.24
C ALA A 66 -21.52 -1.59 6.27
N VAL A 67 -21.54 -0.89 7.40
CA VAL A 67 -22.64 -1.01 8.39
C VAL A 67 -23.97 -0.60 7.77
N PHE A 68 -24.04 0.56 7.12
CA PHE A 68 -25.24 1.07 6.47
C PHE A 68 -25.86 0.08 5.46
N TRP A 69 -25.04 -0.45 4.54
CA TRP A 69 -25.50 -1.41 3.54
C TRP A 69 -25.84 -2.78 4.15
N ARG A 70 -25.24 -3.14 5.29
CA ARG A 70 -25.56 -4.39 5.99
C ARG A 70 -26.95 -4.35 6.61
N LEU A 71 -27.38 -3.17 7.06
CA LEU A 71 -28.70 -2.94 7.67
C LEU A 71 -29.83 -2.84 6.63
N ARG A 72 -29.50 -2.69 5.34
CA ARG A 72 -30.45 -2.60 4.23
C ARG A 72 -30.33 -3.84 3.35
N PRO A 73 -31.10 -4.93 3.59
CA PRO A 73 -30.97 -6.16 2.83
C PRO A 73 -31.35 -5.97 1.36
N GLY A 74 -30.66 -6.72 0.46
CA GLY A 74 -30.90 -6.71 -0.97
C GLY A 74 -29.62 -7.02 -1.78
N PRO A 75 -29.74 -7.51 -3.03
CA PRO A 75 -28.59 -7.96 -3.80
C PRO A 75 -27.64 -6.82 -4.18
N VAL A 76 -28.17 -5.62 -4.44
CA VAL A 76 -27.36 -4.43 -4.75
C VAL A 76 -26.62 -3.97 -3.48
N ASN A 77 -27.32 -3.90 -2.36
CA ASN A 77 -26.76 -3.46 -1.08
C ASN A 77 -25.69 -4.44 -0.57
N LEU A 78 -25.87 -5.74 -0.76
CA LEU A 78 -24.86 -6.75 -0.44
C LEU A 78 -23.58 -6.57 -1.26
N ARG A 79 -23.70 -6.13 -2.52
CA ARG A 79 -22.53 -5.82 -3.36
C ARG A 79 -21.75 -4.62 -2.81
N TRP A 80 -22.44 -3.55 -2.45
CA TRP A 80 -21.83 -2.35 -1.88
C TRP A 80 -21.25 -2.62 -0.49
N TRP A 81 -21.96 -3.37 0.36
CA TRP A 81 -21.44 -3.85 1.63
C TRP A 81 -20.07 -4.55 1.49
N ARG A 82 -19.98 -5.50 0.56
CA ARG A 82 -18.72 -6.24 0.31
C ARG A 82 -17.59 -5.32 -0.14
N ARG A 83 -17.87 -4.37 -1.02
CA ARG A 83 -16.87 -3.41 -1.53
C ARG A 83 -16.36 -2.52 -0.42
N SER A 84 -17.27 -1.92 0.33
CA SER A 84 -16.94 -1.02 1.44
C SER A 84 -16.16 -1.74 2.53
N LEU A 85 -16.59 -2.95 2.91
CA LEU A 85 -15.90 -3.78 3.90
C LEU A 85 -14.48 -4.14 3.45
N MET A 86 -14.30 -4.61 2.20
CA MET A 86 -12.98 -5.00 1.71
C MET A 86 -12.03 -3.80 1.61
N LEU A 87 -12.54 -2.64 1.20
CA LEU A 87 -11.75 -1.42 1.16
C LEU A 87 -11.26 -1.04 2.57
N SER A 88 -12.17 -0.99 3.54
CA SER A 88 -11.81 -0.66 4.94
C SER A 88 -10.84 -1.67 5.54
N LEU A 89 -11.10 -2.96 5.37
CA LEU A 89 -10.21 -4.01 5.89
C LEU A 89 -8.82 -3.94 5.28
N LEU A 90 -8.71 -3.74 3.97
CA LEU A 90 -7.41 -3.64 3.33
C LEU A 90 -6.68 -2.36 3.70
N MET A 91 -7.40 -1.24 3.89
CA MET A 91 -6.82 0.01 4.35
C MET A 91 -6.28 -0.12 5.78
N VAL A 92 -7.07 -0.71 6.69
CA VAL A 92 -6.66 -0.87 8.10
C VAL A 92 -5.57 -1.93 8.23
N LEU A 93 -5.80 -3.14 7.72
CA LEU A 93 -4.88 -4.26 7.94
C LEU A 93 -3.66 -4.19 7.00
N GLY A 94 -3.87 -3.90 5.71
CA GLY A 94 -2.77 -3.82 4.75
C GLY A 94 -1.92 -2.57 4.95
N THR A 95 -2.52 -1.39 4.80
CA THR A 95 -1.76 -0.13 4.89
C THR A 95 -1.49 0.26 6.34
N GLY A 96 -2.46 0.18 7.23
CA GLY A 96 -2.30 0.59 8.64
C GLY A 96 -1.39 -0.36 9.41
N VAL A 97 -1.73 -1.63 9.48
CA VAL A 97 -1.00 -2.60 10.32
C VAL A 97 0.27 -3.08 9.60
N VAL A 98 0.14 -3.75 8.45
CA VAL A 98 1.30 -4.41 7.82
C VAL A 98 2.33 -3.39 7.34
N VAL A 99 1.89 -2.37 6.59
CA VAL A 99 2.82 -1.37 6.03
C VAL A 99 3.32 -0.40 7.10
N ASN A 100 2.41 0.31 7.78
CA ASN A 100 2.85 1.40 8.66
C ASN A 100 3.31 0.91 10.04
N ALA A 101 2.56 0.02 10.71
CA ALA A 101 2.90 -0.38 12.09
C ALA A 101 3.98 -1.48 12.14
N ILE A 102 4.10 -2.33 11.12
CA ILE A 102 5.08 -3.42 11.12
C ILE A 102 6.30 -3.06 10.27
N LEU A 103 6.15 -2.89 8.96
CA LEU A 103 7.31 -2.74 8.08
C LEU A 103 8.06 -1.43 8.32
N LYS A 104 7.36 -0.30 8.37
CA LYS A 104 8.01 1.01 8.52
C LYS A 104 8.65 1.26 9.88
N GLU A 105 8.19 0.60 10.91
CA GLU A 105 8.74 0.75 12.27
C GLU A 105 9.86 -0.24 12.58
N ASN A 106 10.04 -1.29 11.76
CA ASN A 106 11.01 -2.34 12.08
C ASN A 106 12.05 -2.62 10.99
N TRP A 107 11.94 -1.98 9.80
CA TRP A 107 12.88 -2.27 8.71
C TRP A 107 14.16 -1.44 8.77
N GLY A 108 14.11 -0.25 9.37
CA GLY A 108 15.26 0.61 9.61
C GLY A 108 15.91 1.23 8.36
N ARG A 109 15.31 1.09 7.16
CA ARG A 109 15.89 1.58 5.91
C ARG A 109 15.82 3.10 5.84
N PRO A 110 16.96 3.83 5.62
CA PRO A 110 16.95 5.28 5.45
C PRO A 110 16.24 5.66 4.14
N ARG A 111 15.75 6.90 4.06
CA ARG A 111 15.11 7.43 2.84
C ARG A 111 16.18 7.98 1.88
N PRO A 112 15.83 8.19 0.58
CA PRO A 112 16.75 8.85 -0.35
C PRO A 112 17.35 10.17 0.17
N VAL A 113 16.55 11.04 0.80
CA VAL A 113 17.04 12.32 1.39
C VAL A 113 18.05 12.13 2.51
N ASP A 114 18.03 10.97 3.17
CA ASP A 114 18.87 10.71 4.36
C ASP A 114 20.20 10.05 4.00
N VAL A 115 20.41 9.58 2.74
CA VAL A 115 21.65 8.89 2.37
C VAL A 115 22.70 9.83 1.80
N GLN A 116 23.97 9.48 2.00
CA GLN A 116 25.15 10.28 1.58
C GLN A 116 25.15 10.60 0.08
N THR A 117 24.67 9.69 -0.74
CA THR A 117 24.57 9.90 -2.20
C THR A 117 23.73 11.13 -2.58
N PHE A 118 22.80 11.53 -1.71
CA PHE A 118 21.92 12.68 -1.91
C PHE A 118 22.06 13.75 -0.82
N GLY A 119 23.23 13.80 -0.16
CA GLY A 119 23.58 14.85 0.80
C GLY A 119 23.14 14.58 2.24
N GLY A 120 22.57 13.41 2.55
CA GLY A 120 22.27 12.97 3.91
C GLY A 120 23.49 12.37 4.62
N ALA A 121 23.28 11.85 5.84
CA ALA A 121 24.34 11.28 6.67
C ALA A 121 24.40 9.73 6.60
N GLY A 122 23.28 9.07 6.24
CA GLY A 122 23.16 7.63 6.25
C GLY A 122 23.81 6.96 5.01
N THR A 123 23.98 5.65 5.09
CA THR A 123 24.44 4.82 3.95
C THR A 123 23.25 4.23 3.22
N PHE A 124 23.40 4.01 1.93
CA PHE A 124 22.34 3.34 1.14
C PHE A 124 22.22 1.87 1.57
N GLU A 125 20.99 1.43 1.83
CA GLU A 125 20.65 0.04 2.12
C GLU A 125 19.76 -0.55 1.01
N PRO A 126 20.05 -1.74 0.48
CA PRO A 126 19.17 -2.44 -0.44
C PRO A 126 17.79 -2.76 0.18
N ALA A 127 16.74 -2.88 -0.65
CA ALA A 127 15.36 -3.02 -0.21
C ALA A 127 15.10 -4.17 0.78
N LEU A 128 15.76 -5.31 0.58
CA LEU A 128 15.52 -6.53 1.36
C LEU A 128 16.52 -6.70 2.52
N HIS A 129 17.32 -5.69 2.83
CA HIS A 129 18.25 -5.67 3.95
C HIS A 129 17.71 -4.76 5.05
N PRO A 130 17.18 -5.32 6.15
CA PRO A 130 16.87 -4.54 7.33
C PRO A 130 18.13 -3.87 7.89
N SER A 131 17.98 -2.66 8.39
CA SER A 131 19.06 -1.91 9.01
C SER A 131 18.61 -1.21 10.28
N ASN A 132 19.52 -0.51 10.96
CA ASN A 132 19.26 0.31 12.15
C ASN A 132 19.54 1.79 11.91
N GLN A 133 19.52 2.25 10.65
CA GLN A 133 19.81 3.63 10.28
C GLN A 133 18.59 4.56 10.38
N CYS A 134 17.44 4.03 10.75
CA CYS A 134 16.19 4.76 10.89
C CYS A 134 15.37 4.13 12.01
N ASP A 135 15.01 4.93 13.04
CA ASP A 135 14.33 4.42 14.23
C ASP A 135 12.80 4.29 14.07
N SER A 136 12.19 5.12 13.23
CA SER A 136 10.74 5.11 13.02
C SER A 136 10.34 5.72 11.67
N ASN A 137 9.17 5.35 11.17
CA ASN A 137 8.62 5.85 9.89
C ASN A 137 9.64 5.77 8.73
N CYS A 138 10.35 4.65 8.66
CA CYS A 138 11.44 4.40 7.74
C CYS A 138 10.98 4.27 6.27
N SER A 139 11.92 4.13 5.32
CA SER A 139 11.62 4.15 3.89
C SER A 139 10.81 2.93 3.44
N PHE A 140 11.17 1.72 3.89
CA PHE A 140 10.59 0.48 3.38
C PHE A 140 9.35 0.05 4.20
N VAL A 141 8.18 -0.11 3.59
CA VAL A 141 7.75 0.17 2.24
C VAL A 141 6.93 1.49 2.19
N SER A 142 6.61 2.01 0.98
CA SER A 142 5.90 3.28 0.85
C SER A 142 4.44 3.22 1.32
N GLY A 143 4.11 3.91 2.42
CA GLY A 143 2.74 4.02 2.92
C GLY A 143 1.79 4.82 2.01
N HIS A 144 2.30 5.86 1.33
CA HIS A 144 1.53 6.64 0.36
C HIS A 144 1.15 5.79 -0.86
N ALA A 145 2.12 5.06 -1.43
CA ALA A 145 1.85 4.16 -2.53
C ALA A 145 0.89 3.03 -2.10
N ALA A 146 1.07 2.47 -0.90
CA ALA A 146 0.18 1.47 -0.33
C ALA A 146 -1.28 1.97 -0.27
N THR A 147 -1.51 3.21 0.18
CA THR A 147 -2.84 3.84 0.19
C THR A 147 -3.46 3.88 -1.20
N GLY A 148 -2.71 4.26 -2.23
CA GLY A 148 -3.17 4.23 -3.62
C GLY A 148 -3.50 2.81 -4.11
N PHE A 149 -2.63 1.85 -3.84
CA PHE A 149 -2.84 0.45 -4.23
C PHE A 149 -4.08 -0.18 -3.58
N THR A 150 -4.55 0.30 -2.40
CA THR A 150 -5.75 -0.26 -1.76
C THR A 150 -7.04 -0.11 -2.58
N LEU A 151 -7.07 0.72 -3.62
CA LEU A 151 -8.22 0.81 -4.53
C LEU A 151 -8.57 -0.54 -5.19
N LEU A 152 -7.61 -1.46 -5.33
CA LEU A 152 -7.88 -2.82 -5.81
C LEU A 152 -8.95 -3.55 -4.96
N ALA A 153 -9.11 -3.17 -3.67
CA ALA A 153 -10.04 -3.79 -2.74
C ALA A 153 -11.50 -3.69 -3.20
N VAL A 154 -11.87 -2.60 -3.87
CA VAL A 154 -13.24 -2.36 -4.36
C VAL A 154 -13.68 -3.46 -5.34
N GLY A 155 -12.74 -4.08 -6.04
CA GLY A 155 -12.99 -5.14 -7.00
C GLY A 155 -12.79 -6.56 -6.48
N LEU A 156 -12.19 -6.77 -5.31
CA LEU A 156 -11.68 -8.08 -4.85
C LEU A 156 -12.73 -9.22 -4.91
N LEU A 157 -13.97 -8.93 -4.53
CA LEU A 157 -15.07 -9.91 -4.52
C LEU A 157 -15.96 -9.83 -5.76
N GLY A 158 -15.54 -9.08 -6.78
CA GLY A 158 -16.26 -8.94 -8.04
C GLY A 158 -15.94 -10.05 -9.07
N ALA A 159 -16.64 -9.99 -10.21
CA ALA A 159 -16.33 -10.80 -11.40
C ALA A 159 -14.90 -10.52 -11.92
N PRO A 160 -14.29 -11.42 -12.71
CA PRO A 160 -12.92 -11.25 -13.21
C PRO A 160 -12.66 -9.89 -13.87
N ALA A 161 -13.55 -9.40 -14.72
CA ALA A 161 -13.44 -8.10 -15.38
C ALA A 161 -13.46 -6.93 -14.37
N THR A 162 -14.31 -7.00 -13.34
CA THR A 162 -14.36 -6.00 -12.27
C THR A 162 -13.07 -6.01 -11.47
N ARG A 163 -12.54 -7.19 -11.12
CA ARG A 163 -11.25 -7.32 -10.41
C ARG A 163 -10.11 -6.72 -11.22
N ARG A 164 -10.02 -7.05 -12.52
CA ARG A 164 -9.00 -6.50 -13.40
C ARG A 164 -9.08 -4.98 -13.46
N ARG A 165 -10.27 -4.40 -13.64
CA ARG A 165 -10.47 -2.95 -13.71
C ARG A 165 -9.98 -2.26 -12.40
N TRP A 166 -10.37 -2.76 -11.24
CA TRP A 166 -9.98 -2.16 -9.96
C TRP A 166 -8.51 -2.43 -9.60
N LEU A 167 -7.94 -3.54 -10.07
CA LEU A 167 -6.49 -3.75 -9.99
C LEU A 167 -5.75 -2.68 -10.81
N LEU A 168 -6.18 -2.37 -12.02
CA LEU A 168 -5.56 -1.35 -12.86
C LEU A 168 -5.69 0.05 -12.23
N TRP A 169 -6.84 0.41 -11.66
CA TRP A 169 -7.00 1.65 -10.92
C TRP A 169 -6.11 1.71 -9.68
N GLY A 170 -6.01 0.63 -8.94
CA GLY A 170 -5.10 0.53 -7.79
C GLY A 170 -3.64 0.67 -8.21
N LEU A 171 -3.22 0.00 -9.30
CA LEU A 171 -1.88 0.14 -9.86
C LEU A 171 -1.61 1.59 -10.28
N ALA A 172 -2.51 2.22 -11.03
CA ALA A 172 -2.34 3.59 -11.48
C ALA A 172 -2.22 4.57 -10.30
N ALA A 173 -3.12 4.48 -9.31
CA ALA A 173 -3.10 5.35 -8.14
C ALA A 173 -1.86 5.12 -7.25
N GLY A 174 -1.50 3.85 -7.00
CA GLY A 174 -0.33 3.50 -6.20
C GLY A 174 0.99 3.91 -6.85
N LEU A 175 1.13 3.70 -8.16
CA LEU A 175 2.31 4.13 -8.91
C LEU A 175 2.39 5.66 -9.02
N ALA A 176 1.28 6.37 -9.23
CA ALA A 176 1.26 7.83 -9.28
C ALA A 176 1.68 8.45 -7.93
N THR A 177 1.08 7.99 -6.83
CA THR A 177 1.46 8.45 -5.49
C THR A 177 2.88 8.04 -5.12
N GLY A 178 3.32 6.84 -5.54
CA GLY A 178 4.69 6.36 -5.37
C GLY A 178 5.71 7.19 -6.14
N ALA A 179 5.46 7.48 -7.41
CA ALA A 179 6.34 8.33 -8.24
C ALA A 179 6.52 9.72 -7.63
N LEU A 180 5.43 10.31 -7.10
CA LEU A 180 5.51 11.57 -6.39
C LEU A 180 6.44 11.48 -5.17
N ARG A 181 6.36 10.37 -4.40
CA ARG A 181 7.22 10.15 -3.23
C ARG A 181 8.69 9.91 -3.61
N ILE A 182 8.95 9.25 -4.76
CA ILE A 182 10.31 9.13 -5.30
C ILE A 182 10.85 10.52 -5.67
N ALA A 183 10.05 11.32 -6.37
CA ALA A 183 10.43 12.67 -6.78
C ALA A 183 10.68 13.63 -5.60
N GLN A 184 10.11 13.35 -4.42
CA GLN A 184 10.37 14.06 -3.16
C GLN A 184 11.56 13.49 -2.37
N GLY A 185 12.21 12.42 -2.83
CA GLY A 185 13.25 11.74 -2.07
C GLY A 185 12.74 11.02 -0.80
N GLY A 186 11.44 10.81 -0.69
CA GLY A 186 10.83 10.15 0.47
C GLY A 186 10.88 8.62 0.40
N HIS A 187 11.00 8.03 -0.78
CA HIS A 187 11.02 6.58 -1.00
C HIS A 187 11.84 6.22 -2.22
N PHE A 188 12.44 5.03 -2.20
CA PHE A 188 13.06 4.42 -3.37
C PHE A 188 12.02 3.74 -4.28
N LEU A 189 12.42 3.41 -5.52
CA LEU A 189 11.57 2.67 -6.46
C LEU A 189 11.11 1.32 -5.88
N SER A 190 12.03 0.58 -5.26
CA SER A 190 11.72 -0.70 -4.62
C SER A 190 10.66 -0.56 -3.52
N ASP A 191 10.72 0.49 -2.68
CA ASP A 191 9.74 0.72 -1.62
C ASP A 191 8.31 0.84 -2.16
N VAL A 192 8.17 1.46 -3.34
CA VAL A 192 6.90 1.63 -4.04
C VAL A 192 6.40 0.31 -4.60
N LEU A 193 7.26 -0.43 -5.31
CA LEU A 193 6.88 -1.69 -5.95
C LEU A 193 6.56 -2.79 -4.93
N PHE A 194 7.37 -2.88 -3.87
CA PHE A 194 7.09 -3.84 -2.77
C PHE A 194 5.83 -3.45 -1.99
N SER A 195 5.50 -2.16 -1.85
CA SER A 195 4.23 -1.78 -1.21
C SER A 195 3.02 -2.27 -2.01
N GLY A 196 3.06 -2.18 -3.34
CA GLY A 196 2.02 -2.72 -4.21
C GLY A 196 1.85 -4.22 -4.05
N LEU A 197 2.96 -4.94 -3.95
CA LEU A 197 2.98 -6.38 -3.74
C LEU A 197 2.44 -6.79 -2.36
N VAL A 198 2.84 -6.08 -1.30
CA VAL A 198 2.32 -6.29 0.06
C VAL A 198 0.81 -6.08 0.10
N ILE A 199 0.30 -4.98 -0.47
CA ILE A 199 -1.14 -4.70 -0.53
C ILE A 199 -1.90 -5.75 -1.36
N TRP A 200 -1.32 -6.20 -2.48
CA TRP A 200 -1.91 -7.28 -3.27
C TRP A 200 -2.00 -8.59 -2.48
N LEU A 201 -0.94 -8.97 -1.74
CA LEU A 201 -0.93 -10.16 -0.89
C LEU A 201 -1.96 -10.07 0.25
N CYS A 202 -2.04 -8.93 0.95
CA CYS A 202 -3.06 -8.68 1.96
C CYS A 202 -4.47 -8.78 1.37
N GLY A 203 -4.68 -8.20 0.18
CA GLY A 203 -5.94 -8.31 -0.54
C GLY A 203 -6.30 -9.74 -0.93
N ALA A 204 -5.33 -10.52 -1.41
CA ALA A 204 -5.52 -11.94 -1.74
C ALA A 204 -5.87 -12.76 -0.50
N ALA A 205 -5.20 -12.52 0.63
CA ALA A 205 -5.49 -13.17 1.90
C ALA A 205 -6.90 -12.84 2.41
N LEU A 206 -7.30 -11.55 2.40
CA LEU A 206 -8.65 -11.12 2.76
C LEU A 206 -9.72 -11.79 1.88
N ARG A 207 -9.48 -11.85 0.57
CA ARG A 207 -10.38 -12.53 -0.36
C ARG A 207 -10.50 -14.01 -0.07
N ALA A 208 -9.37 -14.70 0.13
CA ALA A 208 -9.35 -16.12 0.45
C ALA A 208 -10.09 -16.41 1.77
N GLY A 209 -9.83 -15.64 2.82
CA GLY A 209 -10.52 -15.74 4.09
C GLY A 209 -12.05 -15.53 3.95
N TYR A 210 -12.47 -14.51 3.22
CA TYR A 210 -13.90 -14.28 2.97
C TYR A 210 -14.56 -15.45 2.25
N LEU A 211 -13.94 -16.01 1.20
CA LEU A 211 -14.48 -17.13 0.44
C LEU A 211 -14.53 -18.41 1.29
N TYR A 212 -13.50 -18.65 2.10
CA TYR A 212 -13.49 -19.78 3.03
C TYR A 212 -14.63 -19.71 4.06
N LEU A 213 -14.80 -18.57 4.72
CA LEU A 213 -15.87 -18.37 5.70
C LEU A 213 -17.26 -18.53 5.07
N ARG A 214 -17.44 -18.02 3.87
CA ARG A 214 -18.67 -18.19 3.09
C ARG A 214 -18.95 -19.65 2.78
N ALA A 215 -17.96 -20.40 2.30
CA ALA A 215 -18.10 -21.82 2.00
C ALA A 215 -18.44 -22.64 3.26
N ARG A 216 -17.76 -22.36 4.39
CA ARG A 216 -18.03 -23.01 5.68
C ARG A 216 -19.45 -22.76 6.16
N ARG A 217 -19.96 -21.53 6.03
CA ARG A 217 -21.36 -21.20 6.36
C ARG A 217 -22.35 -21.97 5.51
N HIS A 218 -22.15 -22.08 4.20
CA HIS A 218 -23.00 -22.85 3.31
C HIS A 218 -23.01 -24.35 3.63
N ARG A 219 -21.88 -24.93 4.01
CA ARG A 219 -21.79 -26.33 4.44
C ARG A 219 -22.61 -26.58 5.72
N ARG A 220 -22.50 -25.70 6.72
CA ARG A 220 -23.23 -25.82 7.99
C ARG A 220 -24.77 -25.77 7.77
N LEU A 221 -25.23 -24.96 6.84
CA LEU A 221 -26.67 -24.83 6.53
C LEU A 221 -27.22 -26.01 5.71
N ARG A 222 -26.37 -26.86 5.15
CA ARG A 222 -26.76 -28.04 4.35
C ARG A 222 -26.70 -29.36 5.11
N LEU A 223 -26.10 -29.37 6.33
CA LEU A 223 -26.14 -30.57 7.17
C LEU A 223 -27.56 -30.74 7.69
N PRO A 224 -28.20 -31.93 7.57
CA PRO A 224 -29.49 -32.19 8.18
C PRO A 224 -29.31 -31.97 9.69
N GLN A 225 -30.26 -31.28 10.31
CA GLN A 225 -30.41 -31.38 11.75
C GLN A 225 -30.76 -32.83 11.98
N SER A 226 -29.83 -33.62 12.55
CA SER A 226 -30.13 -34.94 13.07
C SER A 226 -31.28 -34.72 14.04
N GLU A 227 -32.43 -35.31 13.72
CA GLU A 227 -33.59 -35.34 14.59
C GLU A 227 -33.13 -35.87 15.93
N GLU A 228 -33.01 -34.99 16.93
CA GLU A 228 -33.00 -35.40 18.33
C GLU A 228 -34.46 -35.83 18.65
N GLY A 229 -34.70 -37.13 18.47
CA GLY A 229 -35.86 -37.84 18.95
C GLY A 229 -35.57 -38.40 20.34
#